data_923452f82b3a242483e6a56c0a1140c4
#
_entry.id   923452f82b3a242483e6a56c0a1140c4
#
_cell.length_a   1.000
_cell.length_b   1.000
_cell.length_c   1.000
_cell.angle_alpha   90.00
_cell.angle_beta   90.00
_cell.angle_gamma   90.00
#
_symmetry.space_group_name_H-M   'P 1'
#
loop_
_entity.id
_entity.type
_entity.pdbx_description
1 polymer ?
#
loop_
_entity_poly.entity_id
_entity_poly.type
_entity_poly.pdbx_seq_one_letter_code
_entity_poly.pdbx_strand_id
1 'polypeptide(L)'
;MPIRKPILALLAAGLALAPMATASAQPVVVELFQSQGCSSCPPADANLNAIADRPDVLALSFAVTYWDNLGWKDTFASPRFTARQYAYARGLGHPNVATPQIVVNGRHDLVGNDRRELDAAIHAAGQPAGTSLAITAGAVSIAAGSAPARGADVWLVRYDP
;
A
#
# COMPACT_ATOMS: atom_id res chain seq x y z
N MET A 1 -79.38 -8.29 -14.48
CA MET A 1 -78.19 -9.11 -14.25
C MET A 1 -76.99 -8.31 -14.76
N PRO A 2 -76.13 -7.67 -13.90
CA PRO A 2 -74.94 -6.90 -14.36
C PRO A 2 -73.67 -7.78 -14.35
N ILE A 3 -72.98 -7.81 -15.47
CA ILE A 3 -71.73 -8.55 -15.70
C ILE A 3 -70.58 -7.76 -15.08
N ARG A 4 -69.99 -8.31 -14.05
CA ARG A 4 -68.73 -7.76 -13.44
C ARG A 4 -67.58 -8.22 -14.26
N LYS A 5 -66.80 -7.26 -14.82
CA LYS A 5 -65.51 -7.51 -15.47
C LYS A 5 -64.37 -7.60 -14.40
N PRO A 6 -63.47 -8.57 -14.45
CA PRO A 6 -62.34 -8.62 -13.53
C PRO A 6 -61.29 -7.60 -13.97
N ILE A 7 -60.86 -6.77 -13.02
CA ILE A 7 -59.71 -5.87 -13.18
C ILE A 7 -58.45 -6.70 -12.91
N LEU A 8 -57.67 -6.91 -13.95
CA LEU A 8 -56.35 -7.56 -13.88
C LEU A 8 -55.31 -6.52 -13.41
N ALA A 9 -54.89 -6.61 -12.14
CA ALA A 9 -53.84 -5.76 -11.61
C ALA A 9 -52.49 -6.33 -12.05
N LEU A 10 -51.81 -5.61 -12.95
CA LEU A 10 -50.40 -5.87 -13.27
C LEU A 10 -49.49 -5.36 -12.13
N LEU A 11 -48.95 -6.26 -11.35
CA LEU A 11 -47.83 -5.96 -10.44
C LEU A 11 -46.53 -5.81 -11.27
N ALA A 12 -46.07 -4.57 -11.49
CA ALA A 12 -44.75 -4.27 -12.01
C ALA A 12 -43.73 -4.46 -10.89
N ALA A 13 -43.04 -5.60 -10.89
CA ALA A 13 -41.90 -5.82 -10.00
C ALA A 13 -40.72 -4.98 -10.50
N GLY A 14 -40.47 -3.82 -9.87
CA GLY A 14 -39.30 -2.99 -10.10
C GLY A 14 -38.06 -3.70 -9.58
N LEU A 15 -37.21 -4.19 -10.49
CA LEU A 15 -35.89 -4.73 -10.17
C LEU A 15 -34.98 -3.55 -9.84
N ALA A 16 -34.79 -3.26 -8.55
CA ALA A 16 -33.81 -2.27 -8.10
C ALA A 16 -32.41 -2.81 -8.38
N LEU A 17 -31.74 -2.30 -9.43
CA LEU A 17 -30.30 -2.49 -9.62
C LEU A 17 -29.58 -1.71 -8.50
N ALA A 18 -29.12 -2.43 -7.49
CA ALA A 18 -28.19 -1.88 -6.52
C ALA A 18 -26.86 -1.56 -7.26
N PRO A 19 -26.27 -0.36 -7.06
CA PRO A 19 -24.98 -0.05 -7.63
C PRO A 19 -23.96 -1.07 -7.08
N MET A 20 -23.36 -1.88 -7.96
CA MET A 20 -22.21 -2.70 -7.62
C MET A 20 -21.07 -1.74 -7.29
N ALA A 21 -20.74 -1.60 -6.01
CA ALA A 21 -19.51 -0.94 -5.59
C ALA A 21 -18.35 -1.73 -6.21
N THR A 22 -17.69 -1.14 -7.19
CA THR A 22 -16.45 -1.70 -7.73
C THR A 22 -15.44 -1.73 -6.58
N ALA A 23 -15.06 -2.93 -6.13
CA ALA A 23 -13.97 -3.08 -5.19
C ALA A 23 -12.73 -2.47 -5.85
N SER A 24 -12.28 -1.32 -5.36
CA SER A 24 -11.02 -0.74 -5.81
C SER A 24 -9.91 -1.70 -5.41
N ALA A 25 -9.19 -2.18 -6.42
CA ALA A 25 -8.04 -3.04 -6.20
C ALA A 25 -7.01 -2.27 -5.35
N GLN A 26 -6.52 -2.89 -4.27
CA GLN A 26 -5.54 -2.24 -3.40
C GLN A 26 -4.19 -2.15 -4.13
N PRO A 27 -3.49 -1.00 -4.10
CA PRO A 27 -2.20 -0.86 -4.75
C PRO A 27 -1.15 -1.76 -4.08
N VAL A 28 -0.14 -2.14 -4.86
CA VAL A 28 1.08 -2.74 -4.32
C VAL A 28 1.85 -1.65 -3.57
N VAL A 29 2.16 -1.88 -2.30
CA VAL A 29 2.92 -0.93 -1.47
C VAL A 29 4.42 -1.15 -1.69
N VAL A 30 5.13 -0.10 -2.08
CA VAL A 30 6.58 -0.11 -2.30
C VAL A 30 7.21 0.93 -1.38
N GLU A 31 8.00 0.49 -0.41
CA GLU A 31 8.63 1.34 0.60
C GLU A 31 10.14 1.36 0.40
N LEU A 32 10.70 2.52 0.08
CA LEU A 32 12.14 2.71 -0.05
C LEU A 32 12.71 3.31 1.24
N PHE A 33 13.67 2.63 1.85
CA PHE A 33 14.50 3.18 2.91
C PHE A 33 15.81 3.70 2.32
N GLN A 34 16.06 5.00 2.49
CA GLN A 34 17.16 5.73 1.88
C GLN A 34 17.69 6.84 2.81
N SER A 35 18.69 7.59 2.39
CA SER A 35 19.16 8.84 3.03
C SER A 35 19.86 9.72 2.03
N GLN A 36 19.79 11.03 2.20
CA GLN A 36 20.61 11.98 1.44
C GLN A 36 22.12 11.76 1.64
N GLY A 37 22.53 11.18 2.76
CA GLY A 37 23.93 10.80 3.04
C GLY A 37 24.36 9.48 2.40
N CYS A 38 23.44 8.75 1.76
CA CYS A 38 23.71 7.43 1.19
C CYS A 38 24.11 7.56 -0.29
N SER A 39 25.39 7.37 -0.62
CA SER A 39 25.93 7.53 -1.98
C SER A 39 25.42 6.48 -2.99
N SER A 40 24.91 5.34 -2.52
CA SER A 40 24.34 4.26 -3.35
C SER A 40 22.83 4.35 -3.53
N CYS A 41 22.15 5.32 -2.88
CA CYS A 41 20.70 5.46 -2.91
C CYS A 41 20.12 6.09 -4.20
N PRO A 42 20.80 7.02 -4.90
CA PRO A 42 20.18 7.75 -6.03
C PRO A 42 19.56 6.88 -7.13
N PRO A 43 20.13 5.73 -7.54
CA PRO A 43 19.47 4.86 -8.52
C PRO A 43 18.13 4.27 -8.03
N ALA A 44 18.05 3.91 -6.74
CA ALA A 44 16.82 3.39 -6.16
C ALA A 44 15.75 4.49 -6.02
N ASP A 45 16.16 5.73 -5.65
CA ASP A 45 15.27 6.90 -5.63
C ASP A 45 14.69 7.18 -7.02
N ALA A 46 15.53 7.14 -8.07
CA ALA A 46 15.09 7.33 -9.45
C ALA A 46 14.10 6.24 -9.89
N ASN A 47 14.34 4.99 -9.50
CA ASN A 47 13.45 3.87 -9.80
C ASN A 47 12.10 3.99 -9.07
N LEU A 48 12.11 4.41 -7.79
CA LEU A 48 10.88 4.66 -7.03
C LEU A 48 10.07 5.80 -7.66
N ASN A 49 10.72 6.92 -7.98
CA ASN A 49 10.06 8.07 -8.61
C ASN A 49 9.43 7.69 -9.96
N ALA A 50 10.08 6.83 -10.73
CA ALA A 50 9.57 6.38 -12.03
C ALA A 50 8.31 5.49 -11.93
N ILE A 51 7.94 5.02 -10.75
CA ILE A 51 6.70 4.24 -10.51
C ILE A 51 5.68 4.99 -9.66
N ALA A 52 6.00 6.19 -9.17
CA ALA A 52 5.15 6.92 -8.21
C ALA A 52 3.76 7.27 -8.79
N ASP A 53 3.68 7.55 -10.09
CA ASP A 53 2.42 7.90 -10.75
C ASP A 53 1.59 6.67 -11.21
N ARG A 54 2.05 5.45 -10.93
CA ARG A 54 1.32 4.24 -11.31
C ARG A 54 0.09 4.05 -10.42
N PRO A 55 -1.12 3.88 -10.98
CA PRO A 55 -2.34 3.72 -10.20
C PRO A 55 -2.42 2.39 -9.43
N ASP A 56 -1.60 1.42 -9.79
CA ASP A 56 -1.49 0.10 -9.16
C ASP A 56 -0.41 0.02 -8.07
N VAL A 57 0.32 1.12 -7.80
CA VAL A 57 1.41 1.20 -6.84
C VAL A 57 1.20 2.34 -5.86
N LEU A 58 1.49 2.11 -4.58
CA LEU A 58 1.70 3.14 -3.57
C LEU A 58 3.20 3.20 -3.27
N ALA A 59 3.89 4.19 -3.85
CA ALA A 59 5.32 4.40 -3.66
C ALA A 59 5.55 5.34 -2.46
N LEU A 60 6.37 4.90 -1.50
CA LEU A 60 6.69 5.64 -0.28
C LEU A 60 8.21 5.67 -0.07
N SER A 61 8.76 6.84 0.29
CA SER A 61 10.17 7.01 0.64
C SER A 61 10.32 7.36 2.12
N PHE A 62 11.25 6.69 2.80
CA PHE A 62 11.54 6.83 4.22
C PHE A 62 13.02 7.12 4.45
N ALA A 63 13.35 8.37 4.81
CA ALA A 63 14.71 8.74 5.12
C ALA A 63 15.11 8.26 6.52
N VAL A 64 16.22 7.49 6.60
CA VAL A 64 16.73 6.91 7.85
C VAL A 64 17.83 7.79 8.46
N THR A 65 17.98 7.73 9.79
CA THR A 65 18.85 8.66 10.54
C THR A 65 20.30 8.20 10.73
N TYR A 66 20.63 6.94 10.46
CA TYR A 66 21.96 6.41 10.81
C TYR A 66 23.10 6.90 9.89
N TRP A 67 22.77 7.62 8.81
CA TRP A 67 23.73 8.33 7.96
C TRP A 67 24.08 9.73 8.48
N ASP A 68 23.25 10.32 9.35
CA ASP A 68 23.41 11.69 9.85
C ASP A 68 24.77 11.94 10.57
N ASN A 69 25.38 10.87 11.09
CA ASN A 69 26.67 10.92 11.78
C ASN A 69 27.89 11.12 10.85
N LEU A 70 27.67 11.06 9.52
CA LEU A 70 28.76 11.17 8.53
C LEU A 70 28.96 12.59 8.00
N GLY A 71 28.45 13.60 8.70
CA GLY A 71 28.67 15.01 8.40
C GLY A 71 27.58 15.71 7.60
N TRP A 72 26.55 14.99 7.17
CA TRP A 72 25.35 15.55 6.55
C TRP A 72 24.10 15.05 7.27
N LYS A 73 23.33 15.98 7.83
CA LYS A 73 22.07 15.65 8.46
C LYS A 73 20.94 15.73 7.42
N ASP A 74 20.33 14.59 7.14
CA ASP A 74 19.16 14.52 6.27
C ASP A 74 17.95 15.15 6.96
N THR A 75 17.42 16.24 6.40
CA THR A 75 16.28 16.99 6.97
C THR A 75 14.95 16.24 6.90
N PHE A 76 14.85 15.21 6.08
CA PHE A 76 13.67 14.34 5.96
C PHE A 76 13.78 13.09 6.84
N ALA A 77 14.96 12.82 7.44
CA ALA A 77 15.17 11.63 8.24
C ALA A 77 14.38 11.66 9.56
N SER A 78 13.85 10.50 9.91
CA SER A 78 13.12 10.32 11.16
C SER A 78 13.54 9.04 11.88
N PRO A 79 13.74 9.09 13.23
CA PRO A 79 13.96 7.89 14.03
C PRO A 79 12.82 6.85 13.88
N ARG A 80 11.59 7.28 13.58
CA ARG A 80 10.46 6.39 13.34
C ARG A 80 10.66 5.57 12.05
N PHE A 81 11.23 6.16 11.01
CA PHE A 81 11.53 5.47 9.75
C PHE A 81 12.65 4.45 9.94
N THR A 82 13.68 4.85 10.69
CA THR A 82 14.74 3.92 11.10
C THR A 82 14.19 2.74 11.90
N ALA A 83 13.33 3.00 12.87
CA ALA A 83 12.68 1.95 13.67
C ALA A 83 11.80 1.01 12.81
N ARG A 84 11.10 1.56 11.80
CA ARG A 84 10.32 0.79 10.84
C ARG A 84 11.21 -0.14 10.03
N GLN A 85 12.34 0.34 9.52
CA GLN A 85 13.30 -0.49 8.79
C GLN A 85 13.85 -1.63 9.66
N TYR A 86 14.20 -1.36 10.92
CA TYR A 86 14.61 -2.42 11.85
C TYR A 86 13.50 -3.43 12.14
N ALA A 87 12.23 -3.01 12.14
CA ALA A 87 11.11 -3.94 12.27
C ALA A 87 11.01 -4.88 11.05
N TYR A 88 11.22 -4.35 9.85
CA TYR A 88 11.33 -5.17 8.63
C TYR A 88 12.52 -6.12 8.67
N ALA A 89 13.69 -5.66 9.07
CA ALA A 89 14.86 -6.52 9.19
C ALA A 89 14.58 -7.75 10.09
N ARG A 90 13.96 -7.53 11.26
CA ARG A 90 13.55 -8.64 12.14
C ARG A 90 12.53 -9.57 11.50
N GLY A 91 11.51 -9.01 10.82
CA GLY A 91 10.45 -9.80 10.18
C GLY A 91 10.92 -10.62 8.98
N LEU A 92 11.91 -10.10 8.25
CA LEU A 92 12.49 -10.73 7.07
C LEU A 92 13.74 -11.59 7.39
N GLY A 93 14.17 -11.63 8.65
CA GLY A 93 15.30 -12.46 9.09
C GLY A 93 16.68 -11.87 8.74
N HIS A 94 16.78 -10.57 8.52
CA HIS A 94 18.06 -9.90 8.28
C HIS A 94 18.77 -9.54 9.61
N PRO A 95 20.06 -9.79 9.74
CA PRO A 95 20.82 -9.44 10.94
C PRO A 95 21.06 -7.92 11.08
N ASN A 96 21.06 -7.18 9.97
CA ASN A 96 21.35 -5.76 9.89
C ASN A 96 20.42 -5.05 8.90
N VAL A 97 20.43 -3.72 8.95
CA VAL A 97 19.78 -2.85 7.95
C VAL A 97 20.84 -2.25 7.02
N ALA A 98 20.45 -1.94 5.79
CA ALA A 98 21.28 -1.23 4.82
C ALA A 98 20.42 -0.32 3.95
N THR A 99 21.02 0.65 3.28
CA THR A 99 20.37 1.48 2.26
C THR A 99 21.15 1.45 0.95
N PRO A 100 20.45 1.55 -0.18
CA PRO A 100 19.00 1.56 -0.29
C PRO A 100 18.38 0.18 -0.02
N GLN A 101 17.17 0.15 0.53
CA GLN A 101 16.36 -1.04 0.67
C GLN A 101 14.93 -0.73 0.24
N ILE A 102 14.39 -1.45 -0.73
CA ILE A 102 12.98 -1.44 -1.08
C ILE A 102 12.30 -2.63 -0.43
N VAL A 103 11.13 -2.40 0.17
CA VAL A 103 10.24 -3.45 0.71
C VAL A 103 8.92 -3.41 -0.06
N VAL A 104 8.53 -4.54 -0.64
CA VAL A 104 7.29 -4.70 -1.42
C VAL A 104 6.25 -5.45 -0.59
N ASN A 105 5.08 -4.84 -0.41
CA ASN A 105 3.96 -5.37 0.39
C ASN A 105 4.36 -5.86 1.78
N GLY A 106 5.47 -5.34 2.36
CA GLY A 106 5.97 -5.73 3.68
C GLY A 106 6.51 -7.16 3.77
N ARG A 107 6.76 -7.85 2.65
CA ARG A 107 7.07 -9.30 2.62
C ARG A 107 8.30 -9.67 1.82
N HIS A 108 8.72 -8.86 0.89
CA HIS A 108 9.86 -9.10 0.03
C HIS A 108 10.70 -7.83 -0.05
N ASP A 109 12.01 -7.95 0.04
CA ASP A 109 12.90 -6.81 -0.07
C ASP A 109 14.00 -7.02 -1.13
N LEU A 110 14.51 -5.90 -1.63
CA LEU A 110 15.56 -5.82 -2.65
C LEU A 110 16.31 -4.49 -2.49
N VAL A 111 17.46 -4.37 -3.16
CA VAL A 111 18.25 -3.12 -3.14
C VAL A 111 17.55 -1.99 -3.91
N GLY A 112 16.84 -2.32 -5.00
CA GLY A 112 16.05 -1.38 -5.78
C GLY A 112 16.83 -0.59 -6.84
N ASN A 113 18.12 -0.88 -7.05
CA ASN A 113 18.95 -0.20 -8.04
C ASN A 113 18.70 -0.68 -9.48
N ASP A 114 18.15 -1.89 -9.65
CA ASP A 114 17.73 -2.41 -10.96
C ASP A 114 16.22 -2.25 -11.13
N ARG A 115 15.83 -1.45 -12.13
CA ARG A 115 14.41 -1.20 -12.43
C ARG A 115 13.66 -2.46 -12.84
N ARG A 116 14.29 -3.38 -13.57
CA ARG A 116 13.64 -4.62 -14.01
C ARG A 116 13.38 -5.55 -12.84
N GLU A 117 14.33 -5.61 -11.89
CA GLU A 117 14.15 -6.37 -10.65
C GLU A 117 12.99 -5.80 -9.83
N LEU A 118 12.90 -4.47 -9.69
CA LEU A 118 11.80 -3.80 -9.01
C LEU A 118 10.45 -4.08 -9.68
N ASP A 119 10.35 -3.91 -11.01
CA ASP A 119 9.11 -4.19 -11.74
C ASP A 119 8.71 -5.68 -11.62
N ALA A 120 9.66 -6.60 -11.66
CA ALA A 120 9.41 -8.03 -11.45
C ALA A 120 8.91 -8.33 -10.03
N ALA A 121 9.49 -7.70 -9.00
CA ALA A 121 9.07 -7.85 -7.62
C ALA A 121 7.64 -7.32 -7.39
N ILE A 122 7.29 -6.16 -7.97
CA ILE A 122 5.94 -5.59 -7.92
C ILE A 122 4.93 -6.53 -8.59
N HIS A 123 5.27 -7.04 -9.78
CA HIS A 123 4.41 -7.98 -10.51
C HIS A 123 4.21 -9.29 -9.74
N ALA A 124 5.28 -9.85 -9.17
CA ALA A 124 5.22 -11.09 -8.40
C ALA A 124 4.45 -10.95 -7.09
N ALA A 125 4.55 -9.78 -6.43
CA ALA A 125 3.82 -9.50 -5.20
C ALA A 125 2.31 -9.42 -5.44
N GLY A 126 1.88 -8.95 -6.60
CA GLY A 126 0.48 -8.74 -6.93
C GLY A 126 -0.22 -7.82 -5.94
N GLN A 127 -1.50 -7.63 -6.15
CA GLN A 127 -2.32 -6.86 -5.21
C GLN A 127 -2.48 -7.62 -3.90
N PRO A 128 -2.43 -6.93 -2.73
CA PRO A 128 -2.61 -7.58 -1.45
C PRO A 128 -3.97 -8.27 -1.39
N ALA A 129 -3.96 -9.58 -1.14
CA ALA A 129 -5.17 -10.30 -0.79
C ALA A 129 -5.56 -9.94 0.65
N GLY A 130 -6.74 -9.40 0.84
CA GLY A 130 -7.19 -8.99 2.17
C GLY A 130 -8.58 -8.39 2.17
N THR A 131 -9.01 -7.98 3.34
CA THR A 131 -10.27 -7.27 3.54
C THR A 131 -10.21 -5.90 2.86
N SER A 132 -11.22 -5.54 2.07
CA SER A 132 -11.26 -4.22 1.44
C SER A 132 -11.38 -3.11 2.48
N LEU A 133 -10.58 -2.07 2.27
CA LEU A 133 -10.59 -0.85 3.06
C LEU A 133 -11.18 0.28 2.21
N ALA A 134 -12.03 1.08 2.81
CA ALA A 134 -12.53 2.31 2.21
C ALA A 134 -12.29 3.48 3.17
N ILE A 135 -11.77 4.58 2.63
CA ILE A 135 -11.56 5.82 3.37
C ILE A 135 -12.58 6.83 2.84
N THR A 136 -13.41 7.32 3.73
CA THR A 136 -14.34 8.43 3.48
C THR A 136 -13.98 9.61 4.37
N ALA A 137 -14.59 10.78 4.14
CA ALA A 137 -14.35 11.94 4.97
C ALA A 137 -14.64 11.63 6.47
N GLY A 138 -13.59 11.39 7.23
CA GLY A 138 -13.65 11.17 8.69
C GLY A 138 -13.87 9.74 9.15
N ALA A 139 -13.92 8.74 8.25
CA ALA A 139 -14.09 7.33 8.63
C ALA A 139 -13.26 6.37 7.75
N VAL A 140 -12.76 5.30 8.38
CA VAL A 140 -12.19 4.14 7.71
C VAL A 140 -13.16 2.97 7.88
N SER A 141 -13.62 2.42 6.78
CA SER A 141 -14.48 1.22 6.78
C SER A 141 -13.67 0.00 6.39
N ILE A 142 -13.81 -1.06 7.16
CA ILE A 142 -13.19 -2.37 6.91
C ILE A 142 -14.33 -3.33 6.57
N ALA A 143 -14.34 -3.88 5.36
CA ALA A 143 -15.35 -4.83 4.95
C ALA A 143 -15.24 -6.13 5.73
N ALA A 144 -16.34 -6.87 5.86
CA ALA A 144 -16.33 -8.21 6.42
C ALA A 144 -15.43 -9.13 5.58
N GLY A 145 -14.59 -9.91 6.25
CA GLY A 145 -13.66 -10.84 5.60
C GLY A 145 -12.97 -11.71 6.64
N SER A 146 -12.07 -12.60 6.20
CA SER A 146 -11.28 -13.42 7.10
C SER A 146 -10.24 -12.56 7.81
N ALA A 147 -10.42 -12.36 9.11
CA ALA A 147 -9.40 -11.72 9.93
C ALA A 147 -8.25 -12.70 10.21
N PRO A 148 -6.99 -12.22 10.30
CA PRO A 148 -5.90 -13.04 10.79
C PRO A 148 -6.20 -13.55 12.22
N ALA A 149 -5.82 -14.80 12.53
CA ALA A 149 -6.11 -15.41 13.83
C ALA A 149 -5.57 -14.61 15.04
N ARG A 150 -4.54 -13.78 14.83
CA ARG A 150 -3.92 -12.91 15.86
C ARG A 150 -4.43 -11.46 15.83
N GLY A 151 -5.47 -11.16 15.04
CA GLY A 151 -5.91 -9.79 14.79
C GLY A 151 -5.00 -9.04 13.81
N ALA A 152 -5.31 -7.75 13.60
CA ALA A 152 -4.52 -6.86 12.77
C ALA A 152 -4.60 -5.43 13.33
N ASP A 153 -3.51 -4.69 13.17
CA ASP A 153 -3.48 -3.26 13.48
C ASP A 153 -3.83 -2.45 12.22
N VAL A 154 -4.55 -1.34 12.42
CA VAL A 154 -4.86 -0.40 11.35
C VAL A 154 -4.01 0.84 11.53
N TRP A 155 -3.21 1.16 10.53
CA TRP A 155 -2.34 2.33 10.52
C TRP A 155 -2.84 3.37 9.52
N LEU A 156 -2.97 4.62 9.98
CA LEU A 156 -3.17 5.77 9.10
C LEU A 156 -1.81 6.40 8.80
N VAL A 157 -1.40 6.30 7.54
CA VAL A 157 -0.16 6.91 7.06
C VAL A 157 -0.51 8.16 6.26
N ARG A 158 0.11 9.30 6.60
CA ARG A 158 0.07 10.53 5.80
C ARG A 158 1.41 10.68 5.08
N TYR A 159 1.37 11.03 3.83
CA TYR A 159 2.56 11.27 3.00
C TYR A 159 2.30 12.46 2.07
N ASP A 160 3.37 13.09 1.64
CA ASP A 160 3.35 14.11 0.60
C ASP A 160 3.56 13.40 -0.75
N PRO A 161 2.64 13.59 -1.71
CA PRO A 161 2.71 12.94 -3.02
C PRO A 161 3.87 13.46 -3.88
#